data_90d16fdd355b653de95e231798176c99
#
_entry.id   90d16fdd355b653de95e231798176c99
#
_cell.length_a   1.000
_cell.length_b   1.000
_cell.length_c   1.000
_cell.angle_alpha   90.00
_cell.angle_beta   90.00
_cell.angle_gamma   90.00
#
_symmetry.space_group_name_H-M   'P 1'
#
loop_
_entity.id
_entity.type
_entity.pdbx_description
1 polymer ?
#
loop_
_entity_poly.entity_id
_entity_poly.type
_entity_poly.pdbx_seq_one_letter_code
_entity_poly.pdbx_strand_id
1 'polypeptide(L)'
;MRKSTKRLLVLTSAAVAGMYAYNRLVDSNAARKNLLKVDNGHYYKWKEGNIFYTQNGTGTPLLLVHDTDSRASGEEWSKILKKLSKKNTVYTIDLLGCGRSDKPSIKYTNYMYVQIITAFVNDVIGEACDVVATNLSAAPVLMASALQKDLFNKTILINPVPLQQLNQIPDKASKFKQTVINLPIFGTFIYNKLMSPLKLDLLFRNKYMLRSQLISSKVEDTYYESAHHG
;
A
#
# COMPACT_ATOMS: atom_id res chain seq x y z
N MET A 1 -47.15 8.05 6.35
CA MET A 1 -46.17 7.13 5.75
C MET A 1 -46.76 5.72 5.68
N ARG A 2 -46.78 5.09 4.48
CA ARG A 2 -47.38 3.74 4.31
C ARG A 2 -46.56 2.71 5.13
N LYS A 3 -47.25 1.66 5.68
CA LYS A 3 -46.59 0.59 6.48
C LYS A 3 -45.39 -0.05 5.73
N SER A 4 -45.47 -0.17 4.41
CA SER A 4 -44.38 -0.68 3.55
C SER A 4 -43.13 0.23 3.54
N THR A 5 -43.31 1.56 3.51
CA THR A 5 -42.23 2.54 3.57
C THR A 5 -41.49 2.50 4.92
N LYS A 6 -42.25 2.36 6.04
CA LYS A 6 -41.64 2.20 7.37
C LYS A 6 -40.80 0.91 7.47
N ARG A 7 -41.35 -0.22 6.96
CA ARG A 7 -40.59 -1.49 6.93
C ARG A 7 -39.32 -1.39 6.09
N LEU A 8 -39.37 -0.77 4.90
CA LEU A 8 -38.23 -0.57 4.04
C LEU A 8 -37.16 0.26 4.75
N LEU A 9 -37.53 1.37 5.39
CA LEU A 9 -36.60 2.22 6.16
C LEU A 9 -35.94 1.45 7.31
N VAL A 10 -36.67 0.64 8.04
CA VAL A 10 -36.11 -0.16 9.14
C VAL A 10 -35.11 -1.19 8.59
N LEU A 11 -35.46 -1.88 7.49
CA LEU A 11 -34.55 -2.88 6.89
C LEU A 11 -33.29 -2.25 6.33
N THR A 12 -33.39 -1.10 5.65
CA THR A 12 -32.21 -0.40 5.13
C THR A 12 -31.32 0.13 6.25
N SER A 13 -31.89 0.69 7.31
CA SER A 13 -31.13 1.17 8.48
C SER A 13 -30.43 -0.01 9.20
N ALA A 14 -31.10 -1.14 9.36
CA ALA A 14 -30.51 -2.34 9.95
C ALA A 14 -29.36 -2.90 9.08
N ALA A 15 -29.52 -2.90 7.76
CA ALA A 15 -28.45 -3.33 6.84
C ALA A 15 -27.21 -2.42 6.92
N VAL A 16 -27.42 -1.08 6.95
CA VAL A 16 -26.32 -0.11 7.08
C VAL A 16 -25.61 -0.27 8.44
N ALA A 17 -26.38 -0.42 9.53
CA ALA A 17 -25.81 -0.66 10.85
C ALA A 17 -25.00 -1.97 10.90
N GLY A 18 -25.50 -3.02 10.28
CA GLY A 18 -24.78 -4.31 10.17
C GLY A 18 -23.48 -4.19 9.38
N MET A 19 -23.49 -3.47 8.26
CA MET A 19 -22.28 -3.20 7.48
C MET A 19 -21.26 -2.37 8.27
N TYR A 20 -21.73 -1.34 8.98
CA TYR A 20 -20.86 -0.53 9.84
C TYR A 20 -20.21 -1.37 10.96
N ALA A 21 -21.02 -2.17 11.67
CA ALA A 21 -20.51 -3.05 12.72
C ALA A 21 -19.49 -4.06 12.16
N TYR A 22 -19.75 -4.66 10.99
CA TYR A 22 -18.82 -5.55 10.31
C TYR A 22 -17.49 -4.84 9.99
N ASN A 23 -17.54 -3.63 9.42
CA ASN A 23 -16.34 -2.86 9.09
C ASN A 23 -15.50 -2.61 10.35
N ARG A 24 -16.11 -2.18 11.45
CA ARG A 24 -15.40 -1.96 12.74
C ARG A 24 -14.77 -3.24 13.30
N LEU A 25 -15.45 -4.38 13.16
CA LEU A 25 -14.90 -5.67 13.57
C LEU A 25 -13.70 -6.08 12.71
N VAL A 26 -13.75 -5.85 11.41
CA VAL A 26 -12.62 -6.14 10.51
C VAL A 26 -11.41 -5.28 10.88
N ASP A 27 -11.58 -3.97 11.04
CA ASP A 27 -10.50 -3.04 11.40
C ASP A 27 -9.85 -3.44 12.73
N SER A 28 -10.66 -3.71 13.76
CA SER A 28 -10.15 -4.11 15.07
C SER A 28 -9.42 -5.46 15.06
N ASN A 29 -9.89 -6.41 14.26
CA ASN A 29 -9.26 -7.72 14.13
C ASN A 29 -7.97 -7.66 13.31
N ALA A 30 -7.91 -6.83 12.27
CA ALA A 30 -6.74 -6.66 11.44
C ALA A 30 -5.55 -6.10 12.26
N ALA A 31 -5.78 -5.08 13.08
CA ALA A 31 -4.76 -4.48 13.93
C ALA A 31 -4.37 -5.33 15.15
N ARG A 32 -5.10 -6.41 15.44
CA ARG A 32 -4.93 -7.18 16.68
C ARG A 32 -3.56 -7.84 16.83
N LYS A 33 -2.96 -8.29 15.73
CA LYS A 33 -1.66 -8.95 15.75
C LYS A 33 -0.49 -7.97 15.79
N ASN A 34 -0.73 -6.70 15.46
CA ASN A 34 0.24 -5.61 15.50
C ASN A 34 1.59 -5.95 14.81
N LEU A 35 1.50 -6.61 13.66
CA LEU A 35 2.66 -7.11 12.91
C LEU A 35 3.43 -6.01 12.20
N LEU A 36 2.78 -4.87 11.94
CA LEU A 36 3.39 -3.69 11.34
C LEU A 36 4.18 -2.83 12.34
N LYS A 37 4.09 -3.15 13.66
CA LYS A 37 4.85 -2.40 14.66
C LYS A 37 6.34 -2.64 14.50
N VAL A 38 7.11 -1.55 14.46
CA VAL A 38 8.59 -1.54 14.46
C VAL A 38 9.10 -0.47 15.43
N ASP A 39 10.24 -0.73 16.06
CA ASP A 39 10.78 0.18 17.09
C ASP A 39 11.56 1.37 16.50
N ASN A 40 12.04 1.26 15.24
CA ASN A 40 12.84 2.27 14.55
C ASN A 40 12.07 2.94 13.40
N GLY A 41 10.76 3.10 13.57
CA GLY A 41 9.90 3.79 12.60
C GLY A 41 9.96 5.31 12.75
N HIS A 42 9.96 5.99 11.63
CA HIS A 42 9.91 7.45 11.52
C HIS A 42 8.78 7.88 10.62
N TYR A 43 8.36 9.14 10.74
CA TYR A 43 7.38 9.75 9.85
C TYR A 43 7.97 10.99 9.17
N TYR A 44 7.87 11.02 7.85
CA TYR A 44 8.14 12.19 7.03
C TYR A 44 6.82 12.91 6.74
N LYS A 45 6.72 14.17 7.14
CA LYS A 45 5.53 14.98 6.91
C LYS A 45 5.51 15.46 5.47
N TRP A 46 4.63 14.91 4.67
CA TRP A 46 4.36 15.35 3.31
C TRP A 46 3.03 16.11 3.24
N LYS A 47 2.78 16.86 2.16
CA LYS A 47 1.62 17.77 2.04
C LYS A 47 0.25 17.12 2.25
N GLU A 48 0.08 15.86 1.83
CA GLU A 48 -1.20 15.15 1.90
C GLU A 48 -1.26 14.12 3.06
N GLY A 49 -0.22 14.01 3.88
CA GLY A 49 -0.20 13.09 5.02
C GLY A 49 1.21 12.69 5.45
N ASN A 50 1.28 11.91 6.51
CA ASN A 50 2.53 11.40 7.04
C ASN A 50 2.95 10.12 6.32
N ILE A 51 4.20 10.06 5.92
CA ILE A 51 4.80 8.93 5.22
C ILE A 51 5.71 8.20 6.19
N PHE A 52 5.38 6.95 6.47
CA PHE A 52 6.18 6.10 7.34
C PHE A 52 7.42 5.60 6.60
N TYR A 53 8.55 5.56 7.32
CA TYR A 53 9.77 4.94 6.83
C TYR A 53 10.61 4.36 7.96
N THR A 54 11.54 3.47 7.61
CA THR A 54 12.59 3.00 8.51
C THR A 54 13.95 3.29 7.91
N GLN A 55 14.96 3.44 8.77
CA GLN A 55 16.35 3.59 8.40
C GLN A 55 17.19 2.54 9.14
N ASN A 56 17.98 1.75 8.41
CA ASN A 56 18.74 0.64 8.97
C ASN A 56 20.14 0.55 8.36
N GLY A 57 21.14 0.33 9.20
CA GLY A 57 22.53 0.17 8.77
C GLY A 57 23.26 1.48 8.51
N THR A 58 24.48 1.36 7.97
CA THR A 58 25.34 2.49 7.59
C THR A 58 26.08 2.17 6.29
N GLY A 59 26.30 3.16 5.45
CA GLY A 59 26.97 3.04 4.17
C GLY A 59 26.24 3.75 3.03
N THR A 60 26.34 3.27 1.80
CA THR A 60 25.67 3.89 0.64
C THR A 60 24.15 3.95 0.83
N PRO A 61 23.51 5.11 0.62
CA PRO A 61 22.07 5.20 0.72
C PRO A 61 21.35 4.30 -0.29
N LEU A 62 20.39 3.52 0.20
CA LEU A 62 19.58 2.60 -0.59
C LEU A 62 18.11 2.76 -0.23
N LEU A 63 17.30 3.22 -1.18
CA LEU A 63 15.86 3.34 -1.04
C LEU A 63 15.15 2.09 -1.58
N LEU A 64 14.31 1.47 -0.75
CA LEU A 64 13.47 0.33 -1.11
C LEU A 64 12.01 0.78 -1.18
N VAL A 65 11.41 0.68 -2.38
CA VAL A 65 10.05 1.10 -2.67
C VAL A 65 9.20 -0.12 -2.99
N HIS A 66 8.22 -0.41 -2.12
CA HIS A 66 7.26 -1.51 -2.29
C HIS A 66 6.24 -1.21 -3.40
N ASP A 67 5.45 -2.22 -3.80
CA ASP A 67 4.35 -2.07 -4.76
C ASP A 67 3.32 -1.02 -4.30
N THR A 68 2.64 -0.35 -5.24
CA THR A 68 1.55 0.61 -4.94
C THR A 68 0.21 -0.05 -4.61
N ASP A 69 0.20 -1.35 -4.35
CA ASP A 69 -0.98 -2.07 -3.88
C ASP A 69 -1.29 -1.69 -2.41
N SER A 70 -2.56 -1.46 -2.07
CA SER A 70 -2.97 -1.07 -0.71
C SER A 70 -2.60 -2.07 0.39
N ARG A 71 -2.27 -3.30 0.03
CA ARG A 71 -1.80 -4.37 0.92
C ARG A 71 -0.29 -4.36 1.14
N ALA A 72 0.45 -3.69 0.26
CA ALA A 72 1.91 -3.64 0.32
C ALA A 72 2.39 -2.68 1.42
N SER A 73 3.61 -2.91 1.88
CA SER A 73 4.33 -2.07 2.83
C SER A 73 5.81 -2.36 2.78
N GLY A 74 6.64 -1.61 3.50
CA GLY A 74 8.07 -1.87 3.65
C GLY A 74 8.42 -3.26 4.20
N GLU A 75 7.44 -3.99 4.74
CA GLU A 75 7.60 -5.39 5.17
C GLU A 75 7.93 -6.36 4.02
N GLU A 76 7.67 -5.99 2.77
CA GLU A 76 8.15 -6.74 1.60
C GLU A 76 9.65 -7.03 1.68
N TRP A 77 10.42 -6.12 2.26
CA TRP A 77 11.88 -6.13 2.32
C TRP A 77 12.44 -6.82 3.57
N SER A 78 11.59 -7.19 4.53
CA SER A 78 11.99 -7.68 5.86
C SER A 78 13.00 -8.83 5.82
N LYS A 79 12.86 -9.76 4.87
CA LYS A 79 13.75 -10.94 4.74
C LYS A 79 15.16 -10.59 4.27
N ILE A 80 15.32 -9.51 3.50
CA ILE A 80 16.62 -9.11 2.94
C ILE A 80 17.24 -7.90 3.62
N LEU A 81 16.44 -7.16 4.41
CA LEU A 81 16.83 -5.93 5.08
C LEU A 81 18.13 -6.07 5.87
N LYS A 82 18.22 -7.09 6.74
CA LYS A 82 19.42 -7.37 7.55
C LYS A 82 20.68 -7.60 6.72
N LYS A 83 20.55 -8.19 5.53
CA LYS A 83 21.67 -8.44 4.63
C LYS A 83 22.12 -7.17 3.92
N LEU A 84 21.16 -6.36 3.46
CA LEU A 84 21.43 -5.10 2.77
C LEU A 84 22.02 -4.05 3.71
N SER A 85 21.53 -3.99 4.95
CA SER A 85 22.00 -3.04 5.98
C SER A 85 23.45 -3.24 6.44
N LYS A 86 24.10 -4.32 6.04
CA LYS A 86 25.54 -4.54 6.35
C LYS A 86 26.49 -3.59 5.60
N LYS A 87 26.06 -3.06 4.46
CA LYS A 87 26.88 -2.23 3.57
C LYS A 87 26.19 -0.94 3.13
N ASN A 88 24.92 -0.79 3.48
CA ASN A 88 24.09 0.32 3.03
C ASN A 88 23.36 0.95 4.20
N THR A 89 23.08 2.23 4.10
CA THR A 89 22.01 2.89 4.87
C THR A 89 20.70 2.64 4.13
N VAL A 90 19.94 1.65 4.57
CA VAL A 90 18.73 1.19 3.89
C VAL A 90 17.51 1.93 4.41
N TYR A 91 16.83 2.63 3.52
CA TYR A 91 15.54 3.26 3.78
C TYR A 91 14.43 2.39 3.20
N THR A 92 13.44 1.98 4.02
CA THR A 92 12.20 1.40 3.53
C THR A 92 11.10 2.41 3.72
N ILE A 93 10.37 2.74 2.68
CA ILE A 93 9.26 3.70 2.73
C ILE A 93 7.94 2.94 2.57
N ASP A 94 6.92 3.29 3.37
CA ASP A 94 5.54 2.93 3.09
C ASP A 94 4.92 4.08 2.27
N LEU A 95 4.54 3.84 1.03
CA LEU A 95 3.95 4.87 0.18
C LEU A 95 2.61 5.36 0.75
N LEU A 96 2.26 6.61 0.51
CA LEU A 96 0.97 7.17 0.92
C LEU A 96 -0.19 6.28 0.41
N GLY A 97 -1.13 5.95 1.28
CA GLY A 97 -2.20 4.99 0.99
C GLY A 97 -1.84 3.52 1.28
N CYS A 98 -0.62 3.22 1.72
CA CYS A 98 -0.12 1.88 1.96
C CYS A 98 0.49 1.75 3.36
N GLY A 99 0.55 0.52 3.88
CA GLY A 99 1.23 0.19 5.12
C GLY A 99 0.83 1.07 6.29
N ARG A 100 1.82 1.66 6.95
CA ARG A 100 1.73 2.54 8.14
C ARG A 100 1.58 4.01 7.79
N SER A 101 1.72 4.39 6.52
CA SER A 101 1.49 5.76 6.04
C SER A 101 0.01 6.14 6.08
N ASP A 102 -0.25 7.44 6.15
CA ASP A 102 -1.62 7.96 6.11
C ASP A 102 -2.33 7.54 4.82
N LYS A 103 -3.65 7.35 4.91
CA LYS A 103 -4.52 6.93 3.81
C LYS A 103 -5.61 7.97 3.52
N PRO A 104 -5.23 9.21 3.12
CA PRO A 104 -6.21 10.24 2.83
C PRO A 104 -7.13 9.83 1.67
N SER A 105 -8.39 10.29 1.73
CA SER A 105 -9.38 10.05 0.67
C SER A 105 -9.13 10.98 -0.52
N ILE A 106 -8.06 10.73 -1.24
CA ILE A 106 -7.61 11.47 -2.42
C ILE A 106 -7.44 10.55 -3.62
N LYS A 107 -7.18 11.14 -4.78
CA LYS A 107 -6.86 10.37 -5.99
C LYS A 107 -5.36 10.05 -6.03
N TYR A 108 -5.00 8.80 -5.85
CA TYR A 108 -3.63 8.31 -5.97
C TYR A 108 -3.22 8.22 -7.45
N THR A 109 -2.13 8.86 -7.82
CA THR A 109 -1.61 8.90 -9.19
C THR A 109 -0.12 8.59 -9.22
N ASN A 110 0.39 8.09 -10.34
CA ASN A 110 1.85 7.90 -10.52
C ASN A 110 2.61 9.21 -10.31
N TYR A 111 2.07 10.34 -10.79
CA TYR A 111 2.72 11.64 -10.59
C TYR A 111 2.80 12.08 -9.13
N MET A 112 1.79 11.76 -8.32
CA MET A 112 1.85 11.96 -6.87
C MET A 112 2.96 11.14 -6.24
N TYR A 113 3.10 9.86 -6.61
CA TYR A 113 4.18 9.01 -6.10
C TYR A 113 5.56 9.48 -6.57
N VAL A 114 5.69 10.02 -7.80
CA VAL A 114 6.92 10.69 -8.25
C VAL A 114 7.28 11.83 -7.30
N GLN A 115 6.32 12.70 -6.96
CA GLN A 115 6.56 13.81 -6.05
C GLN A 115 6.97 13.33 -4.64
N ILE A 116 6.31 12.29 -4.12
CA ILE A 116 6.65 11.69 -2.83
C ILE A 116 8.09 11.15 -2.83
N ILE A 117 8.43 10.33 -3.80
CA ILE A 117 9.75 9.70 -3.91
C ILE A 117 10.84 10.76 -4.06
N THR A 118 10.63 11.74 -4.93
CA THR A 118 11.59 12.84 -5.13
C THR A 118 11.78 13.68 -3.87
N ALA A 119 10.67 14.07 -3.23
CA ALA A 119 10.72 14.84 -1.98
C ALA A 119 11.40 14.03 -0.86
N PHE A 120 11.08 12.74 -0.73
CA PHE A 120 11.69 11.88 0.28
C PHE A 120 13.21 11.75 0.09
N VAL A 121 13.69 11.57 -1.14
CA VAL A 121 15.14 11.52 -1.40
C VAL A 121 15.79 12.86 -1.06
N ASN A 122 15.22 13.98 -1.49
CA ASN A 122 15.79 15.29 -1.25
C ASN A 122 15.76 15.72 0.24
N ASP A 123 14.65 15.46 0.93
CA ASP A 123 14.41 16.00 2.28
C ASP A 123 14.89 15.05 3.40
N VAL A 124 14.83 13.73 3.17
CA VAL A 124 15.13 12.72 4.21
C VAL A 124 16.49 12.07 3.96
N ILE A 125 16.78 11.66 2.73
CA ILE A 125 18.08 11.04 2.40
C ILE A 125 19.15 12.13 2.21
N GLY A 126 18.81 13.23 1.53
CA GLY A 126 19.66 14.41 1.36
C GLY A 126 20.76 14.30 0.32
N GLU A 127 20.89 13.15 -0.34
CA GLU A 127 21.88 12.86 -1.38
C GLU A 127 21.36 11.82 -2.38
N ALA A 128 22.05 11.68 -3.53
CA ALA A 128 21.73 10.67 -4.51
C ALA A 128 21.87 9.25 -3.90
N CYS A 129 20.87 8.40 -4.14
CA CYS A 129 20.84 7.06 -3.58
C CYS A 129 20.68 5.98 -4.65
N ASP A 130 20.98 4.74 -4.29
CA ASP A 130 20.52 3.59 -5.06
C ASP A 130 19.03 3.37 -4.77
N VAL A 131 18.24 2.91 -5.76
CA VAL A 131 16.82 2.63 -5.58
C VAL A 131 16.44 1.25 -6.10
N VAL A 132 15.60 0.56 -5.33
CA VAL A 132 14.94 -0.69 -5.74
C VAL A 132 13.44 -0.49 -5.68
N ALA A 133 12.72 -0.84 -6.75
CA ALA A 133 11.26 -0.73 -6.82
C ALA A 133 10.64 -2.03 -7.34
N THR A 134 9.44 -2.36 -6.84
CA THR A 134 8.70 -3.58 -7.24
C THR A 134 7.43 -3.23 -8.00
N ASN A 135 7.08 -4.07 -8.95
CA ASN A 135 5.80 -4.06 -9.69
C ASN A 135 5.38 -2.66 -10.19
N LEU A 136 4.23 -2.14 -9.73
CA LEU A 136 3.68 -0.84 -10.16
C LEU A 136 4.51 0.36 -9.71
N SER A 137 5.26 0.26 -8.60
CA SER A 137 6.12 1.37 -8.14
C SER A 137 7.33 1.61 -9.05
N ALA A 138 7.65 0.67 -9.95
CA ALA A 138 8.66 0.86 -10.96
C ALA A 138 8.38 2.07 -11.88
N ALA A 139 7.11 2.32 -12.20
CA ALA A 139 6.73 3.44 -13.06
C ALA A 139 7.04 4.81 -12.44
N PRO A 140 6.56 5.16 -11.22
CA PRO A 140 6.91 6.44 -10.60
C PRO A 140 8.41 6.57 -10.30
N VAL A 141 9.14 5.49 -9.99
CA VAL A 141 10.60 5.54 -9.80
C VAL A 141 11.30 5.90 -11.11
N LEU A 142 10.95 5.27 -12.24
CA LEU A 142 11.50 5.63 -13.56
C LEU A 142 11.15 7.07 -13.96
N MET A 143 9.92 7.50 -13.70
CA MET A 143 9.52 8.89 -13.96
C MET A 143 10.31 9.87 -13.11
N ALA A 144 10.54 9.59 -11.83
CA ALA A 144 11.37 10.41 -10.95
C ALA A 144 12.81 10.52 -11.47
N SER A 145 13.41 9.41 -11.86
CA SER A 145 14.76 9.35 -12.46
C SER A 145 14.85 10.16 -13.77
N ALA A 146 13.79 10.14 -14.59
CA ALA A 146 13.76 10.90 -15.84
C ALA A 146 13.61 12.42 -15.61
N LEU A 147 12.86 12.82 -14.58
CA LEU A 147 12.63 14.23 -14.23
C LEU A 147 13.81 14.85 -13.48
N GLN A 148 14.49 14.09 -12.64
CA GLN A 148 15.67 14.51 -11.88
C GLN A 148 16.79 13.50 -12.07
N LYS A 149 17.70 13.76 -13.01
CA LYS A 149 18.75 12.82 -13.45
C LYS A 149 19.70 12.39 -12.35
N ASP A 150 19.96 13.28 -11.39
CA ASP A 150 20.92 13.05 -10.31
C ASP A 150 20.24 12.51 -9.03
N LEU A 151 18.95 12.10 -9.11
CA LEU A 151 18.21 11.59 -7.96
C LEU A 151 18.71 10.21 -7.54
N PHE A 152 19.03 9.35 -8.49
CA PHE A 152 19.46 7.97 -8.24
C PHE A 152 20.81 7.65 -8.92
N ASN A 153 21.69 6.98 -8.17
CA ASN A 153 22.95 6.45 -8.71
C ASN A 153 22.69 5.16 -9.53
N LYS A 154 21.87 4.25 -8.97
CA LYS A 154 21.47 3.00 -9.63
C LYS A 154 19.98 2.76 -9.40
N THR A 155 19.31 2.26 -10.43
CA THR A 155 17.89 1.91 -10.37
C THR A 155 17.74 0.42 -10.68
N ILE A 156 17.15 -0.32 -9.74
CA ILE A 156 16.84 -1.76 -9.88
C ILE A 156 15.33 -1.92 -9.84
N LEU A 157 14.78 -2.54 -10.87
CA LEU A 157 13.35 -2.79 -10.99
C LEU A 157 13.07 -4.29 -10.91
N ILE A 158 12.20 -4.71 -10.00
CA ILE A 158 11.82 -6.10 -9.79
C ILE A 158 10.40 -6.29 -10.33
N ASN A 159 10.22 -7.16 -11.32
CA ASN A 159 8.95 -7.44 -11.99
C ASN A 159 8.18 -6.18 -12.39
N PRO A 160 8.80 -5.22 -13.12
CA PRO A 160 8.10 -4.01 -13.52
C PRO A 160 6.88 -4.35 -14.38
N VAL A 161 5.78 -3.62 -14.16
CA VAL A 161 4.55 -3.80 -14.95
C VAL A 161 4.80 -3.33 -16.39
N PRO A 162 4.41 -4.10 -17.41
CA PRO A 162 4.58 -3.72 -18.81
C PRO A 162 3.91 -2.39 -19.15
N LEU A 163 4.55 -1.58 -19.98
CA LEU A 163 4.03 -0.26 -20.42
C LEU A 163 2.61 -0.33 -20.99
N GLN A 164 2.25 -1.43 -21.64
CA GLN A 164 0.90 -1.66 -22.17
C GLN A 164 -0.17 -1.65 -21.07
N GLN A 165 0.13 -2.17 -19.88
CA GLN A 165 -0.79 -2.13 -18.74
C GLN A 165 -0.85 -0.74 -18.08
N LEU A 166 0.24 0.00 -18.10
CA LEU A 166 0.29 1.37 -17.55
C LEU A 166 -0.48 2.37 -18.41
N ASN A 167 -0.62 2.11 -19.71
CA ASN A 167 -1.34 2.97 -20.66
C ASN A 167 -2.85 2.65 -20.76
N GLN A 168 -3.39 1.78 -19.90
CA GLN A 168 -4.82 1.48 -19.90
C GLN A 168 -5.63 2.69 -19.42
N ILE A 169 -6.54 3.16 -20.29
CA ILE A 169 -7.49 4.21 -19.92
C ILE A 169 -8.67 3.55 -19.18
N PRO A 170 -9.04 4.06 -17.97
CA PRO A 170 -10.17 3.54 -17.23
C PRO A 170 -11.46 3.58 -18.05
N ASP A 171 -12.06 2.43 -18.28
CA ASP A 171 -13.34 2.28 -18.96
C ASP A 171 -14.53 2.67 -18.05
N LYS A 172 -15.76 2.61 -18.61
CA LYS A 172 -16.98 2.92 -17.84
C LYS A 172 -17.18 1.98 -16.65
N ALA A 173 -16.79 0.70 -16.78
CA ALA A 173 -16.90 -0.27 -15.71
C ALA A 173 -15.94 0.03 -14.56
N SER A 174 -14.71 0.44 -14.87
CA SER A 174 -13.70 0.88 -13.88
C SER A 174 -14.17 2.12 -13.11
N LYS A 175 -14.74 3.11 -13.81
CA LYS A 175 -15.31 4.31 -13.19
C LYS A 175 -16.49 3.97 -12.29
N PHE A 176 -17.37 3.06 -12.70
CA PHE A 176 -18.48 2.59 -11.87
C PHE A 176 -17.97 1.88 -10.61
N LYS A 177 -17.01 0.96 -10.74
CA LYS A 177 -16.39 0.30 -9.57
C LYS A 177 -15.78 1.30 -8.61
N GLN A 178 -15.07 2.31 -9.11
CA GLN A 178 -14.51 3.39 -8.29
C GLN A 178 -15.61 4.14 -7.53
N THR A 179 -16.71 4.49 -8.20
CA THR A 179 -17.85 5.18 -7.56
C THR A 179 -18.44 4.33 -6.44
N VAL A 180 -18.62 3.02 -6.67
CA VAL A 180 -19.16 2.10 -5.67
C VAL A 180 -18.25 1.96 -4.45
N ILE A 181 -16.93 1.84 -4.67
CA ILE A 181 -15.95 1.72 -3.56
C ILE A 181 -15.85 3.02 -2.77
N ASN A 182 -16.10 4.17 -3.37
CA ASN A 182 -16.09 5.46 -2.69
C ASN A 182 -17.37 5.75 -1.87
N LEU A 183 -18.39 4.88 -1.92
CA LEU A 183 -19.58 5.07 -1.09
C LEU A 183 -19.25 4.83 0.39
N PRO A 184 -19.64 5.75 1.30
CA PRO A 184 -19.41 5.57 2.74
C PRO A 184 -20.05 4.27 3.24
N ILE A 185 -19.42 3.60 4.19
CA ILE A 185 -19.86 2.34 4.82
C ILE A 185 -19.94 1.17 3.81
N PHE A 186 -20.66 1.33 2.70
CA PHE A 186 -20.87 0.30 1.69
C PHE A 186 -19.58 0.00 0.91
N GLY A 187 -18.85 1.04 0.49
CA GLY A 187 -17.55 0.88 -0.17
C GLY A 187 -16.53 0.18 0.72
N THR A 188 -16.43 0.60 1.98
CA THR A 188 -15.57 -0.06 2.99
C THR A 188 -16.00 -1.52 3.20
N PHE A 189 -17.30 -1.80 3.24
CA PHE A 189 -17.80 -3.18 3.36
C PHE A 189 -17.37 -4.05 2.17
N ILE A 190 -17.48 -3.53 0.94
CA ILE A 190 -17.02 -4.23 -0.27
C ILE A 190 -15.51 -4.42 -0.22
N TYR A 191 -14.74 -3.37 0.10
CA TYR A 191 -13.30 -3.43 0.25
C TYR A 191 -12.88 -4.52 1.24
N ASN A 192 -13.46 -4.55 2.42
CA ASN A 192 -13.18 -5.56 3.45
C ASN A 192 -13.50 -6.98 2.99
N LYS A 193 -14.53 -7.17 2.15
CA LYS A 193 -14.82 -8.47 1.53
C LYS A 193 -13.79 -8.87 0.48
N LEU A 194 -13.30 -7.91 -0.32
CA LEU A 194 -12.26 -8.15 -1.34
C LEU A 194 -10.89 -8.40 -0.71
N MET A 195 -10.60 -7.76 0.44
CA MET A 195 -9.35 -7.88 1.19
C MET A 195 -9.44 -8.90 2.34
N SER A 196 -10.40 -9.81 2.30
CA SER A 196 -10.54 -10.87 3.31
C SER A 196 -9.36 -11.85 3.29
N PRO A 197 -9.02 -12.51 4.44
CA PRO A 197 -7.92 -13.47 4.52
C PRO A 197 -7.99 -14.57 3.46
N LEU A 198 -9.19 -15.11 3.20
CA LEU A 198 -9.40 -16.11 2.14
C LEU A 198 -9.03 -15.60 0.75
N LYS A 199 -9.38 -14.35 0.43
CA LYS A 199 -9.03 -13.74 -0.85
C LYS A 199 -7.54 -13.46 -0.99
N LEU A 200 -6.89 -13.10 0.11
CA LEU A 200 -5.44 -12.91 0.15
C LEU A 200 -4.71 -14.24 -0.03
N ASP A 201 -5.11 -15.30 0.66
CA ASP A 201 -4.55 -16.65 0.49
C ASP A 201 -4.65 -17.10 -0.98
N LEU A 202 -5.83 -16.99 -1.59
CA LEU A 202 -6.03 -17.31 -3.01
C LEU A 202 -5.16 -16.47 -3.96
N LEU A 203 -4.97 -15.18 -3.65
CA LEU A 203 -4.13 -14.29 -4.44
C LEU A 203 -2.66 -14.72 -4.36
N PHE A 204 -2.16 -15.00 -3.16
CA PHE A 204 -0.78 -15.45 -2.96
C PHE A 204 -0.52 -16.77 -3.69
N ARG A 205 -1.43 -17.75 -3.55
CA ARG A 205 -1.28 -19.07 -4.21
C ARG A 205 -1.31 -18.98 -5.72
N ASN A 206 -2.16 -18.11 -6.28
CA ASN A 206 -2.38 -18.07 -7.73
C ASN A 206 -1.50 -17.05 -8.48
N LYS A 207 -1.01 -16.00 -7.80
CA LYS A 207 -0.38 -14.88 -8.50
C LYS A 207 1.05 -14.59 -8.06
N TYR A 208 1.36 -14.69 -6.77
CA TYR A 208 2.63 -14.19 -6.25
C TYR A 208 3.68 -15.26 -5.95
N MET A 209 3.30 -16.52 -5.83
CA MET A 209 4.25 -17.56 -5.43
C MET A 209 4.24 -18.76 -6.37
N LEU A 210 5.41 -19.06 -6.92
CA LEU A 210 5.68 -20.32 -7.65
C LEU A 210 5.54 -21.57 -6.75
N ARG A 211 5.69 -21.41 -5.42
CA ARG A 211 5.56 -22.48 -4.42
C ARG A 211 4.73 -21.98 -3.25
N SER A 212 3.46 -22.32 -3.21
CA SER A 212 2.53 -21.99 -2.12
C SER A 212 3.01 -22.38 -0.72
N GLN A 213 3.87 -23.40 -0.63
CA GLN A 213 4.46 -23.90 0.63
C GLN A 213 5.42 -22.91 1.30
N LEU A 214 5.88 -21.86 0.59
CA LEU A 214 6.79 -20.84 1.13
C LEU A 214 6.08 -19.65 1.76
N ILE A 215 4.75 -19.60 1.68
CA ILE A 215 3.95 -18.53 2.28
C ILE A 215 3.75 -18.89 3.75
N SER A 216 4.33 -18.10 4.64
CA SER A 216 4.00 -18.23 6.06
C SER A 216 2.72 -17.44 6.36
N SER A 217 1.89 -17.96 7.27
CA SER A 217 0.70 -17.25 7.77
C SER A 217 1.04 -15.81 8.24
N LYS A 218 2.24 -15.61 8.77
CA LYS A 218 2.71 -14.29 9.17
C LYS A 218 2.76 -13.29 7.99
N VAL A 219 3.18 -13.72 6.80
CA VAL A 219 3.21 -12.85 5.61
C VAL A 219 1.79 -12.46 5.22
N GLU A 220 0.87 -13.43 5.14
CA GLU A 220 -0.54 -13.16 4.80
C GLU A 220 -1.19 -12.22 5.81
N ASP A 221 -0.97 -12.46 7.09
CA ASP A 221 -1.46 -11.61 8.18
C ASP A 221 -0.90 -10.17 8.09
N THR A 222 0.39 -10.02 7.72
CA THR A 222 1.02 -8.71 7.55
C THR A 222 0.39 -7.92 6.39
N TYR A 223 0.13 -8.58 5.27
CA TYR A 223 -0.57 -7.97 4.14
C TYR A 223 -2.03 -7.64 4.47
N TYR A 224 -2.68 -8.50 5.25
CA TYR A 224 -4.03 -8.24 5.75
C TYR A 224 -4.08 -7.02 6.68
N GLU A 225 -3.15 -6.94 7.64
CA GLU A 225 -3.02 -5.79 8.53
C GLU A 225 -2.71 -4.51 7.73
N SER A 226 -1.76 -4.56 6.77
CA SER A 226 -1.44 -3.41 5.91
C SER A 226 -2.65 -2.88 5.14
N ALA A 227 -3.49 -3.78 4.60
CA ALA A 227 -4.71 -3.40 3.88
C ALA A 227 -5.75 -2.66 4.75
N HIS A 228 -5.74 -2.90 6.07
CA HIS A 228 -6.75 -2.41 7.01
C HIS A 228 -6.19 -1.45 8.07
N HIS A 229 -4.90 -1.11 7.99
CA HIS A 229 -4.24 -0.18 8.91
C HIS A 229 -4.62 1.26 8.55
N GLY A 230 -5.13 2.05 9.50
CA GLY A 230 -5.48 3.47 9.33
C GLY A 230 -6.94 3.76 9.09
#